data_f6393b00e4bc34efa00b52f41ba12987
#
_entry.id   f6393b00e4bc34efa00b52f41ba12987
#
_cell.length_a   1.000
_cell.length_b   1.000
_cell.length_c   1.000
_cell.angle_alpha   90.00
_cell.angle_beta   90.00
_cell.angle_gamma   90.00
#
_symmetry.space_group_name_H-M   'P 1'
#
loop_
_entity.id
_entity.type
_entity.pdbx_description
1 polymer ?
#
loop_
_entity_poly.entity_id
_entity_poly.type
_entity_poly.pdbx_seq_one_letter_code
_entity_poly.pdbx_strand_id
1 'polypeptide(L)'
;MLPVGSITDVSGIRVGHHQRIGRGWQTGTTVVHVPHGATPGVSVRGGGPGTRETDALRPENLVQTIHAVCLTGGSAFGLAAADGVVSWLEERALGFPVGPADDPDGVVPIVPAAVVFDLGRAGRFDHRPTADFGRRAIAASRVRQVSWGSVGAGAGARAGGLQGGVGTASTTVQIGAPEALLFVRVGALAVVNANGTPIDPATGLPWDPGRFELRAPNARDRARLGRRLTGQAADLNTTIGVVATSAALSKTEVSKMADVAHDGMARAIRPAHSMFDGDTIFGLATGDDDIGDLPPAMQSTASRQRNLNLILRAAADT
;
A
#
# COMPACT_ATOMS: atom_id res chain seq x y z
N MET A 1 -2.39 -12.18 -19.55
CA MET A 1 -2.41 -10.71 -19.72
C MET A 1 -1.83 -10.14 -18.43
N LEU A 2 -0.82 -9.28 -18.52
CA LEU A 2 -0.20 -8.66 -17.33
C LEU A 2 -1.20 -7.70 -16.68
N PRO A 3 -1.11 -7.44 -15.36
CA PRO A 3 -1.97 -6.46 -14.70
C PRO A 3 -1.87 -5.14 -15.44
N VAL A 4 -3.01 -4.55 -15.72
CA VAL A 4 -3.08 -3.26 -16.42
C VAL A 4 -2.84 -2.19 -15.38
N GLY A 5 -1.65 -1.58 -15.43
CA GLY A 5 -1.29 -0.45 -14.61
C GLY A 5 -0.49 -0.77 -13.34
N SER A 6 -0.06 0.28 -12.67
CA SER A 6 0.77 0.26 -11.46
C SER A 6 0.46 1.50 -10.62
N ILE A 7 0.70 1.45 -9.32
CA ILE A 7 0.61 2.64 -8.45
C ILE A 7 1.47 3.82 -8.98
N THR A 8 2.55 3.53 -9.72
CA THR A 8 3.41 4.53 -10.34
C THR A 8 2.80 5.23 -11.57
N ASP A 9 1.60 4.85 -11.99
CA ASP A 9 0.82 5.59 -12.99
C ASP A 9 0.17 6.85 -12.38
N VAL A 10 0.10 6.93 -11.05
CA VAL A 10 -0.21 8.16 -10.33
C VAL A 10 1.04 9.03 -10.36
N SER A 11 0.92 10.22 -10.95
CA SER A 11 2.02 11.16 -11.10
C SER A 11 2.68 11.47 -9.74
N GLY A 12 3.99 11.63 -9.75
CA GLY A 12 4.78 11.87 -8.53
C GLY A 12 5.10 10.62 -7.71
N ILE A 13 4.45 9.47 -7.94
CA ILE A 13 4.72 8.23 -7.20
C ILE A 13 5.91 7.48 -7.79
N ARG A 14 6.80 7.04 -6.90
CA ARG A 14 7.93 6.13 -7.19
C ARG A 14 7.89 4.95 -6.25
N VAL A 15 8.34 3.78 -6.69
CA VAL A 15 8.43 2.59 -5.84
C VAL A 15 9.82 1.99 -5.91
N GLY A 16 10.35 1.61 -4.75
CA GLY A 16 11.60 0.91 -4.65
C GLY A 16 11.51 -0.29 -3.71
N HIS A 17 12.26 -1.33 -4.02
CA HIS A 17 12.33 -2.56 -3.25
C HIS A 17 13.76 -2.87 -2.86
N HIS A 18 13.93 -3.42 -1.67
CA HIS A 18 15.14 -4.13 -1.28
C HIS A 18 14.77 -5.38 -0.51
N GLN A 19 15.34 -6.51 -0.87
CA GLN A 19 15.13 -7.80 -0.20
C GLN A 19 16.41 -8.62 -0.11
N ARG A 20 16.41 -9.56 0.83
CA ARG A 20 17.39 -10.64 0.90
C ARG A 20 16.67 -11.97 0.91
N ILE A 21 17.09 -12.86 0.02
CA ILE A 21 16.54 -14.21 -0.17
C ILE A 21 17.69 -15.20 -0.20
N GLY A 22 17.52 -16.35 0.45
CA GLY A 22 18.54 -17.39 0.56
C GLY A 22 19.51 -17.16 1.73
N ARG A 23 20.33 -18.17 2.04
CA ARG A 23 21.27 -18.18 3.18
C ARG A 23 20.61 -17.79 4.51
N GLY A 24 19.39 -18.26 4.76
CA GLY A 24 18.63 -17.96 5.97
C GLY A 24 17.87 -16.62 5.93
N TRP A 25 17.83 -15.93 4.81
CA TRP A 25 17.03 -14.71 4.60
C TRP A 25 15.81 -14.99 3.76
N GLN A 26 14.68 -14.38 4.11
CA GLN A 26 13.44 -14.38 3.31
C GLN A 26 12.59 -13.18 3.74
N THR A 27 13.10 -11.97 3.55
CA THR A 27 12.44 -10.73 4.00
C THR A 27 12.92 -9.53 3.18
N GLY A 28 12.21 -8.41 3.27
CA GLY A 28 12.57 -7.19 2.56
C GLY A 28 11.72 -6.00 2.92
N THR A 29 11.97 -4.89 2.22
CA THR A 29 11.31 -3.60 2.40
C THR A 29 10.91 -3.03 1.05
N THR A 30 9.72 -2.43 1.00
CA THR A 30 9.17 -1.69 -0.13
C THR A 30 8.91 -0.26 0.32
N VAL A 31 9.38 0.72 -0.44
CA VAL A 31 9.11 2.14 -0.16
C VAL A 31 8.31 2.73 -1.32
N VAL A 32 7.17 3.32 -0.98
CA VAL A 32 6.43 4.22 -1.87
C VAL A 32 6.94 5.63 -1.57
N HIS A 33 7.61 6.26 -2.53
CA HIS A 33 8.30 7.54 -2.40
C HIS A 33 7.61 8.59 -3.25
N VAL A 34 7.34 9.75 -2.67
CA VAL A 34 6.70 10.90 -3.31
C VAL A 34 7.62 12.12 -3.14
N PRO A 35 8.54 12.39 -4.07
CA PRO A 35 9.55 13.44 -3.91
C PRO A 35 8.99 14.85 -3.68
N HIS A 36 7.82 15.14 -4.23
CA HIS A 36 7.15 16.44 -4.07
C HIS A 36 6.16 16.48 -2.89
N GLY A 37 6.09 15.38 -2.15
CA GLY A 37 5.13 15.20 -1.07
C GLY A 37 3.73 14.80 -1.56
N ALA A 38 2.94 14.25 -0.64
CA ALA A 38 1.54 13.95 -0.85
C ALA A 38 0.76 14.18 0.43
N THR A 39 -0.52 14.56 0.31
CA THR A 39 -1.46 14.59 1.43
C THR A 39 -1.70 13.16 1.91
N PRO A 40 -1.42 12.85 3.19
CA PRO A 40 -1.53 11.48 3.70
C PRO A 40 -2.87 11.18 4.37
N GLY A 41 -3.19 9.89 4.43
CA GLY A 41 -4.23 9.33 5.29
C GLY A 41 -3.88 7.89 5.67
N VAL A 42 -4.58 7.33 6.64
CA VAL A 42 -4.38 5.93 7.05
C VAL A 42 -5.67 5.34 7.60
N SER A 43 -5.86 4.05 7.35
CA SER A 43 -6.89 3.22 8.01
C SER A 43 -6.25 1.93 8.50
N VAL A 44 -6.47 1.61 9.78
CA VAL A 44 -5.97 0.40 10.46
C VAL A 44 -7.18 -0.41 10.90
N ARG A 45 -7.36 -1.61 10.34
CA ARG A 45 -8.53 -2.46 10.64
C ARG A 45 -8.17 -3.82 11.23
N GLY A 46 -6.95 -4.27 11.13
CA GLY A 46 -6.49 -5.51 11.76
C GLY A 46 -6.39 -5.39 13.28
N GLY A 47 -6.55 -6.51 14.01
CA GLY A 47 -6.49 -6.57 15.48
C GLY A 47 -5.07 -6.55 16.05
N GLY A 48 -4.03 -6.82 15.22
CA GLY A 48 -2.62 -6.87 15.62
C GLY A 48 -1.68 -6.01 14.75
N PRO A 49 -1.94 -4.68 14.61
CA PRO A 49 -1.15 -3.84 13.73
C PRO A 49 0.26 -3.61 14.26
N GLY A 50 1.27 -3.66 13.37
CA GLY A 50 2.61 -3.17 13.61
C GLY A 50 2.86 -1.95 12.75
N THR A 51 2.74 -0.74 13.33
CA THR A 51 2.78 0.51 12.60
C THR A 51 3.65 1.57 13.29
N ARG A 52 4.03 2.59 12.53
CA ARG A 52 4.75 3.78 13.00
C ARG A 52 4.14 5.03 12.35
N GLU A 53 4.11 6.16 13.09
CA GLU A 53 3.71 7.51 12.65
C GLU A 53 2.26 7.60 12.10
N THR A 54 1.39 6.67 12.45
CA THR A 54 -0.01 6.67 11.97
C THR A 54 -0.83 7.80 12.58
N ASP A 55 -0.57 8.17 13.83
CA ASP A 55 -1.29 9.26 14.49
C ASP A 55 -0.98 10.64 13.83
N ALA A 56 0.23 10.85 13.32
CA ALA A 56 0.58 12.06 12.59
C ALA A 56 -0.28 12.28 11.34
N LEU A 57 -0.85 11.20 10.77
CA LEU A 57 -1.67 11.25 9.55
C LEU A 57 -3.14 11.59 9.82
N ARG A 58 -3.58 11.60 11.08
CA ARG A 58 -4.98 11.94 11.40
C ARG A 58 -5.32 13.35 10.90
N PRO A 59 -6.56 13.56 10.41
CA PRO A 59 -6.99 14.85 9.83
C PRO A 59 -6.76 16.05 10.73
N GLU A 60 -6.92 15.89 12.05
CA GLU A 60 -6.77 16.93 13.06
C GLU A 60 -5.31 17.27 13.38
N ASN A 61 -4.33 16.47 12.94
CA ASN A 61 -2.93 16.65 13.32
C ASN A 61 -2.14 17.50 12.31
N LEU A 62 -1.03 18.07 12.79
CA LEU A 62 -0.23 19.12 12.15
C LEU A 62 0.34 18.73 10.77
N VAL A 63 0.82 17.51 10.62
CA VAL A 63 1.53 17.05 9.42
C VAL A 63 0.56 16.96 8.23
N GLN A 64 0.72 17.85 7.26
CA GLN A 64 -0.16 17.90 6.07
C GLN A 64 0.42 17.16 4.88
N THR A 65 1.72 16.91 4.87
CA THR A 65 2.44 16.30 3.73
C THR A 65 3.48 15.31 4.23
N ILE A 66 3.60 14.17 3.54
CA ILE A 66 4.67 13.19 3.74
C ILE A 66 5.36 12.87 2.41
N HIS A 67 6.61 12.38 2.48
CA HIS A 67 7.42 12.11 1.29
C HIS A 67 7.63 10.62 1.02
N ALA A 68 7.32 9.75 1.97
CA ALA A 68 7.43 8.30 1.78
C ALA A 68 6.52 7.52 2.73
N VAL A 69 6.13 6.32 2.30
CA VAL A 69 5.55 5.24 3.14
C VAL A 69 6.48 4.04 3.08
N CYS A 70 6.80 3.46 4.23
CA CYS A 70 7.67 2.28 4.35
C CYS A 70 6.84 1.04 4.70
N LEU A 71 6.80 0.08 3.78
CA LEU A 71 6.21 -1.25 3.99
C LEU A 71 7.34 -2.27 4.15
N THR A 72 7.32 -3.12 5.17
CA THR A 72 8.48 -3.97 5.46
C THR A 72 8.10 -5.31 6.08
N GLY A 73 8.96 -6.31 5.95
CA GLY A 73 8.89 -7.55 6.71
C GLY A 73 9.46 -7.39 8.11
N GLY A 74 9.61 -8.50 8.84
CA GLY A 74 10.28 -8.54 10.15
C GLY A 74 9.39 -8.23 11.34
N SER A 75 8.05 -8.17 11.18
CA SER A 75 7.12 -7.78 12.24
C SER A 75 7.55 -6.46 12.91
N ALA A 76 7.24 -6.20 14.15
CA ALA A 76 7.59 -4.96 14.86
C ALA A 76 9.08 -4.60 14.78
N PHE A 77 9.98 -5.58 14.71
CA PHE A 77 11.42 -5.32 14.53
C PHE A 77 11.76 -4.66 13.20
N GLY A 78 10.97 -4.95 12.15
CA GLY A 78 11.18 -4.39 10.82
C GLY A 78 10.87 -2.90 10.71
N LEU A 79 10.15 -2.30 11.69
CA LEU A 79 9.93 -0.86 11.76
C LEU A 79 11.23 -0.06 11.75
N ALA A 80 12.36 -0.66 12.16
CA ALA A 80 13.68 -0.07 12.04
C ALA A 80 14.08 0.29 10.60
N ALA A 81 13.45 -0.31 9.58
CA ALA A 81 13.70 0.06 8.18
C ALA A 81 13.30 1.51 7.88
N ALA A 82 12.27 2.03 8.56
CA ALA A 82 11.84 3.43 8.39
C ALA A 82 12.93 4.43 8.76
N ASP A 83 13.81 4.13 9.72
CA ASP A 83 14.92 5.02 10.10
C ASP A 83 15.88 5.28 8.93
N GLY A 84 16.13 4.26 8.11
CA GLY A 84 16.93 4.42 6.90
C GLY A 84 16.27 5.25 5.81
N VAL A 85 14.94 5.25 5.75
CA VAL A 85 14.17 6.12 4.86
C VAL A 85 14.21 7.57 5.38
N VAL A 86 14.05 7.77 6.71
CA VAL A 86 14.17 9.08 7.37
C VAL A 86 15.54 9.70 7.06
N SER A 87 16.63 9.00 7.34
CA SER A 87 17.98 9.51 7.09
C SER A 87 18.23 9.84 5.61
N TRP A 88 17.68 9.04 4.68
CA TRP A 88 17.82 9.29 3.25
C TRP A 88 17.06 10.55 2.79
N LEU A 89 15.89 10.82 3.37
CA LEU A 89 15.08 12.02 3.10
C LEU A 89 15.71 13.27 3.72
N GLU A 90 16.18 13.19 4.97
CA GLU A 90 16.88 14.27 5.68
C GLU A 90 18.08 14.77 4.87
N GLU A 91 18.94 13.88 4.36
CA GLU A 91 20.09 14.22 3.50
C GLU A 91 19.70 15.01 2.23
N ARG A 92 18.42 15.12 1.93
CA ARG A 92 17.87 15.79 0.74
C ARG A 92 16.91 16.93 1.10
N ALA A 93 16.90 17.32 2.38
CA ALA A 93 16.01 18.35 2.89
C ALA A 93 14.51 18.09 2.58
N LEU A 94 14.09 16.80 2.58
CA LEU A 94 12.72 16.38 2.33
C LEU A 94 12.04 15.98 3.65
N GLY A 95 11.19 16.83 4.19
CA GLY A 95 10.51 16.57 5.46
C GLY A 95 9.62 17.72 5.87
N PHE A 96 9.09 17.62 7.09
CA PHE A 96 8.35 18.69 7.72
C PHE A 96 9.34 19.78 8.17
N PRO A 97 9.18 21.05 7.74
CA PRO A 97 10.12 22.13 8.08
C PRO A 97 10.01 22.48 9.57
N VAL A 98 11.15 22.51 10.25
CA VAL A 98 11.26 22.86 11.69
C VAL A 98 12.32 23.91 11.95
N GLY A 99 13.19 24.18 10.97
CA GLY A 99 14.21 25.20 11.02
C GLY A 99 13.63 26.63 10.89
N PRO A 100 14.41 27.64 11.24
CA PRO A 100 14.06 29.02 10.94
C PRO A 100 13.96 29.23 9.41
N ALA A 101 13.29 30.30 8.99
CA ALA A 101 13.04 30.57 7.56
C ALA A 101 14.29 30.73 6.70
N ASP A 102 15.43 31.01 7.33
CA ASP A 102 16.76 31.12 6.71
C ASP A 102 17.58 29.83 6.74
N ASP A 103 17.07 28.76 7.34
CA ASP A 103 17.63 27.40 7.30
C ASP A 103 16.64 26.42 6.68
N PRO A 104 16.56 26.36 5.36
CA PRO A 104 15.61 25.48 4.65
C PRO A 104 15.95 23.99 4.79
N ASP A 105 17.14 23.64 5.27
CA ASP A 105 17.57 22.24 5.46
C ASP A 105 17.12 21.66 6.81
N GLY A 106 16.62 22.49 7.72
CA GLY A 106 16.06 22.07 9.00
C GLY A 106 14.72 21.36 8.87
N VAL A 107 14.72 20.10 8.47
CA VAL A 107 13.50 19.30 8.26
C VAL A 107 13.47 18.04 9.11
N VAL A 108 12.26 17.61 9.49
CA VAL A 108 12.01 16.30 10.12
C VAL A 108 11.18 15.45 9.15
N PRO A 109 11.76 14.43 8.52
CA PRO A 109 10.99 13.53 7.65
C PRO A 109 10.01 12.70 8.49
N ILE A 110 8.73 12.74 8.12
CA ILE A 110 7.70 11.88 8.70
C ILE A 110 7.51 10.69 7.74
N VAL A 111 7.85 9.50 8.23
CA VAL A 111 7.82 8.25 7.44
C VAL A 111 6.91 7.25 8.11
N PRO A 112 5.60 7.27 7.78
CA PRO A 112 4.69 6.26 8.27
C PRO A 112 5.10 4.88 7.72
N ALA A 113 4.96 3.86 8.58
CA ALA A 113 5.36 2.50 8.23
C ALA A 113 4.36 1.46 8.75
N ALA A 114 4.31 0.32 8.04
CA ALA A 114 3.62 -0.87 8.48
C ALA A 114 4.43 -2.13 8.15
N VAL A 115 4.22 -3.19 8.95
CA VAL A 115 5.01 -4.41 8.84
C VAL A 115 4.13 -5.63 8.57
N VAL A 116 4.70 -6.58 7.83
CA VAL A 116 4.17 -7.95 7.75
C VAL A 116 4.97 -8.89 8.66
N PHE A 117 4.33 -9.94 9.15
CA PHE A 117 4.99 -10.99 9.92
C PHE A 117 5.52 -12.05 8.95
N ASP A 118 6.83 -12.10 8.76
CA ASP A 118 7.53 -13.09 7.93
C ASP A 118 8.67 -13.82 8.68
N LEU A 119 8.75 -13.60 10.00
CA LEU A 119 9.79 -14.14 10.86
C LEU A 119 9.79 -15.69 10.87
N GLY A 120 10.94 -16.30 10.60
CA GLY A 120 11.11 -17.76 10.63
C GLY A 120 10.44 -18.53 9.49
N ARG A 121 9.80 -17.86 8.53
CA ARG A 121 8.98 -18.48 7.47
C ARG A 121 9.75 -18.93 6.23
N ALA A 122 10.86 -19.49 6.29
CA ALA A 122 11.83 -19.91 5.28
C ALA A 122 13.17 -19.16 5.43
N GLY A 123 13.25 -18.29 6.41
CA GLY A 123 14.48 -17.62 6.87
C GLY A 123 14.69 -17.85 8.36
N ARG A 124 15.82 -17.36 8.87
CA ARG A 124 16.10 -17.36 10.32
C ARG A 124 15.26 -16.26 10.99
N PHE A 125 14.83 -16.49 12.21
CA PHE A 125 14.03 -15.54 12.98
C PHE A 125 14.74 -14.21 13.25
N ASP A 126 16.07 -14.23 13.38
CA ASP A 126 16.92 -13.08 13.65
C ASP A 126 17.35 -12.31 12.38
N HIS A 127 17.05 -12.82 11.18
CA HIS A 127 17.30 -12.16 9.91
C HIS A 127 16.12 -11.24 9.55
N ARG A 128 16.22 -9.96 9.90
CA ARG A 128 15.16 -8.95 9.83
C ARG A 128 15.61 -7.71 9.08
N PRO A 129 14.67 -6.96 8.45
CA PRO A 129 14.99 -5.65 7.88
C PRO A 129 15.54 -4.70 8.94
N THR A 130 16.57 -3.95 8.57
CA THR A 130 17.22 -2.90 9.35
C THR A 130 17.09 -1.56 8.62
N ALA A 131 17.60 -0.47 9.18
CA ALA A 131 17.67 0.83 8.52
C ALA A 131 18.31 0.76 7.11
N ASP A 132 19.32 -0.09 6.90
CA ASP A 132 19.95 -0.29 5.58
C ASP A 132 18.95 -0.79 4.52
N PHE A 133 17.96 -1.63 4.91
CA PHE A 133 16.92 -2.09 3.96
C PHE A 133 16.04 -0.93 3.48
N GLY A 134 15.60 -0.07 4.38
CA GLY A 134 14.81 1.12 4.03
C GLY A 134 15.58 2.08 3.14
N ARG A 135 16.83 2.38 3.52
CA ARG A 135 17.73 3.24 2.76
C ARG A 135 17.95 2.72 1.32
N ARG A 136 18.20 1.43 1.16
CA ARG A 136 18.36 0.81 -0.16
C ARG A 136 17.06 0.79 -0.96
N ALA A 137 15.93 0.55 -0.30
CA ALA A 137 14.64 0.54 -0.96
C ALA A 137 14.28 1.92 -1.51
N ILE A 138 14.40 2.99 -0.71
CA ILE A 138 14.12 4.34 -1.20
C ILE A 138 15.11 4.79 -2.28
N ALA A 139 16.39 4.50 -2.14
CA ALA A 139 17.42 4.81 -3.15
C ALA A 139 17.17 4.10 -4.49
N ALA A 140 16.51 2.93 -4.46
CA ALA A 140 16.12 2.17 -5.64
C ALA A 140 14.78 2.64 -6.25
N SER A 141 14.08 3.61 -5.64
CA SER A 141 12.75 4.02 -6.10
C SER A 141 12.76 4.64 -7.50
N ARG A 142 11.80 4.24 -8.35
CA ARG A 142 11.70 4.66 -9.76
C ARG A 142 10.25 4.86 -10.18
N VAL A 143 10.05 5.71 -11.19
CA VAL A 143 8.81 5.86 -11.96
C VAL A 143 8.84 4.84 -13.09
N ARG A 144 8.39 3.64 -12.88
CA ARG A 144 8.27 2.59 -13.90
C ARG A 144 7.38 1.47 -13.36
N GLN A 145 7.04 0.51 -14.21
CA GLN A 145 6.29 -0.67 -13.78
C GLN A 145 6.95 -1.29 -12.53
N VAL A 146 6.17 -1.42 -11.47
CA VAL A 146 6.60 -1.99 -10.20
C VAL A 146 6.80 -3.49 -10.34
N SER A 147 7.92 -4.01 -9.85
CA SER A 147 8.10 -5.46 -9.70
C SER A 147 7.09 -5.99 -8.66
N TRP A 148 6.51 -7.15 -8.91
CA TRP A 148 5.51 -7.79 -8.06
C TRP A 148 5.87 -9.25 -7.76
N GLY A 149 5.11 -9.89 -6.85
CA GLY A 149 5.43 -11.21 -6.31
C GLY A 149 6.36 -11.15 -5.10
N SER A 150 7.32 -12.06 -5.01
CA SER A 150 8.24 -12.22 -3.87
C SER A 150 9.38 -11.19 -3.89
N VAL A 151 9.05 -9.91 -3.88
CA VAL A 151 9.99 -8.77 -3.90
C VAL A 151 9.74 -7.84 -2.72
N GLY A 152 10.75 -7.08 -2.31
CA GLY A 152 10.62 -6.11 -1.25
C GLY A 152 9.98 -6.71 0.01
N ALA A 153 9.00 -6.01 0.59
CA ALA A 153 8.25 -6.46 1.75
C ALA A 153 7.47 -7.77 1.52
N GLY A 154 7.20 -8.12 0.25
CA GLY A 154 6.52 -9.37 -0.13
C GLY A 154 7.44 -10.59 -0.19
N ALA A 155 8.75 -10.46 0.03
CA ALA A 155 9.71 -11.55 -0.13
C ALA A 155 9.42 -12.77 0.76
N GLY A 156 8.99 -12.55 2.01
CA GLY A 156 8.63 -13.60 2.98
C GLY A 156 7.12 -13.78 3.19
N ALA A 157 6.30 -13.04 2.45
CA ALA A 157 4.86 -13.01 2.64
C ALA A 157 4.17 -14.33 2.27
N ARG A 158 3.10 -14.67 3.01
CA ARG A 158 2.22 -15.82 2.77
C ARG A 158 0.76 -15.40 2.89
N ALA A 159 -0.11 -16.02 2.10
CA ALA A 159 -1.54 -15.80 2.15
C ALA A 159 -2.30 -17.12 2.04
N GLY A 160 -3.06 -17.50 3.07
CA GLY A 160 -3.82 -18.75 3.11
C GLY A 160 -2.97 -19.97 2.74
N GLY A 161 -1.72 -20.09 3.21
CA GLY A 161 -0.83 -21.23 2.90
C GLY A 161 -0.11 -21.18 1.55
N LEU A 162 -0.38 -20.18 0.77
CA LEU A 162 0.28 -19.94 -0.50
C LEU A 162 1.40 -18.89 -0.33
N GLN A 163 2.28 -18.78 -1.32
CA GLN A 163 3.20 -17.68 -1.41
C GLN A 163 2.40 -16.38 -1.61
N GLY A 164 2.58 -15.44 -0.68
CA GLY A 164 2.10 -14.08 -0.82
C GLY A 164 3.03 -13.22 -1.66
N GLY A 165 2.93 -11.89 -1.51
CA GLY A 165 3.84 -11.01 -2.27
C GLY A 165 3.30 -9.60 -2.44
N VAL A 166 4.04 -8.81 -3.21
CA VAL A 166 3.63 -7.48 -3.67
C VAL A 166 2.73 -7.62 -4.89
N GLY A 167 1.62 -6.89 -4.89
CA GLY A 167 0.76 -6.66 -6.07
C GLY A 167 0.57 -5.16 -6.29
N THR A 168 0.27 -4.77 -7.52
CA THR A 168 -0.04 -3.38 -7.86
C THR A 168 -0.98 -3.30 -9.05
N ALA A 169 -1.82 -2.27 -9.07
CA ALA A 169 -2.73 -1.98 -10.17
C ALA A 169 -2.98 -0.46 -10.23
N SER A 170 -3.61 -0.01 -11.32
CA SER A 170 -4.15 1.34 -11.45
C SER A 170 -5.37 1.39 -12.34
N THR A 171 -6.16 2.43 -12.17
CA THR A 171 -7.28 2.75 -13.04
C THR A 171 -7.36 4.25 -13.28
N THR A 172 -8.08 4.64 -14.34
CA THR A 172 -8.39 6.04 -14.63
C THR A 172 -9.85 6.26 -14.32
N VAL A 173 -10.14 7.26 -13.52
CA VAL A 173 -11.48 7.69 -13.16
C VAL A 173 -11.80 8.95 -13.95
N GLN A 174 -12.90 8.94 -14.69
CA GLN A 174 -13.43 10.10 -15.35
C GLN A 174 -14.38 10.81 -14.39
N ILE A 175 -14.10 12.07 -14.10
CA ILE A 175 -14.92 12.93 -13.23
C ILE A 175 -15.32 14.21 -13.98
N GLY A 176 -16.30 14.93 -13.44
CA GLY A 176 -16.84 16.12 -14.08
C GLY A 176 -18.07 15.83 -14.96
N ALA A 177 -18.46 16.79 -15.79
CA ALA A 177 -19.55 16.67 -16.75
C ALA A 177 -19.02 16.57 -18.19
N PRO A 178 -19.83 16.17 -19.17
CA PRO A 178 -19.40 15.96 -20.55
C PRO A 178 -18.65 17.16 -21.17
N GLU A 179 -18.96 18.37 -20.72
CA GLU A 179 -18.36 19.61 -21.21
C GLU A 179 -17.04 19.97 -20.56
N ALA A 180 -16.71 19.31 -19.41
CA ALA A 180 -15.49 19.54 -18.66
C ALA A 180 -15.07 18.26 -17.91
N LEU A 181 -14.43 17.35 -18.65
CA LEU A 181 -13.97 16.08 -18.12
C LEU A 181 -12.54 16.21 -17.59
N LEU A 182 -12.35 15.68 -16.39
CA LEU A 182 -11.04 15.48 -15.80
C LEU A 182 -10.78 13.97 -15.62
N PHE A 183 -9.58 13.54 -15.89
CA PHE A 183 -9.15 12.15 -15.76
C PHE A 183 -8.18 12.01 -14.60
N VAL A 184 -8.66 11.44 -13.51
CA VAL A 184 -7.89 11.22 -12.29
C VAL A 184 -7.35 9.80 -12.28
N ARG A 185 -6.09 9.64 -11.92
CA ARG A 185 -5.48 8.33 -11.69
C ARG A 185 -5.73 7.87 -10.26
N VAL A 186 -6.06 6.60 -10.11
CA VAL A 186 -6.07 5.89 -8.83
C VAL A 186 -5.21 4.65 -8.98
N GLY A 187 -4.27 4.45 -8.08
CA GLY A 187 -3.35 3.32 -8.09
C GLY A 187 -3.20 2.72 -6.70
N ALA A 188 -2.96 1.41 -6.64
CA ALA A 188 -2.74 0.70 -5.40
C ALA A 188 -1.49 -0.19 -5.45
N LEU A 189 -0.87 -0.38 -4.29
CA LEU A 189 0.15 -1.38 -4.04
C LEU A 189 -0.19 -2.10 -2.73
N ALA A 190 -0.26 -3.42 -2.77
CA ALA A 190 -0.51 -4.25 -1.61
C ALA A 190 0.63 -5.25 -1.37
N VAL A 191 0.98 -5.49 -0.12
CA VAL A 191 1.81 -6.60 0.34
C VAL A 191 0.88 -7.60 1.00
N VAL A 192 0.58 -8.67 0.31
CA VAL A 192 -0.41 -9.67 0.73
C VAL A 192 0.27 -10.75 1.57
N ASN A 193 0.06 -10.67 2.89
CA ASN A 193 0.56 -11.64 3.88
C ASN A 193 -0.59 -11.98 4.85
N ALA A 194 -1.69 -12.51 4.33
CA ALA A 194 -2.96 -12.66 5.04
C ALA A 194 -3.11 -14.02 5.73
N ASN A 195 -3.81 -14.04 6.85
CA ASN A 195 -4.31 -15.27 7.47
C ASN A 195 -5.38 -15.91 6.58
N GLY A 196 -6.27 -15.11 6.03
CA GLY A 196 -7.25 -15.55 5.04
C GLY A 196 -6.62 -15.96 3.72
N THR A 197 -7.40 -16.67 2.92
CA THR A 197 -7.01 -17.11 1.58
C THR A 197 -7.51 -16.17 0.50
N PRO A 198 -6.70 -15.85 -0.53
CA PRO A 198 -7.18 -15.16 -1.73
C PRO A 198 -7.89 -16.11 -2.71
N ILE A 199 -7.91 -17.41 -2.44
CA ILE A 199 -8.50 -18.43 -3.29
C ILE A 199 -9.71 -19.06 -2.60
N ASP A 200 -10.83 -19.18 -3.31
CA ASP A 200 -11.99 -19.96 -2.89
C ASP A 200 -11.63 -21.45 -2.90
N PRO A 201 -11.64 -22.16 -1.77
CA PRO A 201 -11.29 -23.58 -1.71
C PRO A 201 -12.24 -24.47 -2.52
N ALA A 202 -13.49 -24.05 -2.70
CA ALA A 202 -14.50 -24.84 -3.43
C ALA A 202 -14.25 -24.83 -4.93
N THR A 203 -13.85 -23.71 -5.49
CA THR A 203 -13.63 -23.55 -6.92
C THR A 203 -12.15 -23.64 -7.32
N GLY A 204 -11.24 -23.27 -6.41
CA GLY A 204 -9.82 -23.11 -6.67
C GLY A 204 -9.48 -21.84 -7.45
N LEU A 205 -10.43 -20.91 -7.56
CA LEU A 205 -10.27 -19.61 -8.21
C LEU A 205 -10.16 -18.50 -7.15
N PRO A 206 -9.58 -17.33 -7.47
CA PRO A 206 -9.66 -16.16 -6.61
C PRO A 206 -11.10 -15.83 -6.23
N TRP A 207 -11.32 -15.31 -5.00
CA TRP A 207 -12.63 -14.82 -4.55
C TRP A 207 -13.14 -13.70 -5.44
N ASP A 208 -12.24 -12.82 -5.86
CA ASP A 208 -12.52 -11.77 -6.82
C ASP A 208 -11.56 -11.95 -8.01
N PRO A 209 -12.02 -12.55 -9.11
CA PRO A 209 -11.22 -12.71 -10.32
C PRO A 209 -11.02 -11.38 -11.08
N GLY A 210 -11.70 -10.30 -10.64
CA GLY A 210 -11.69 -9.02 -11.33
C GLY A 210 -12.13 -9.15 -12.78
N ARG A 211 -11.33 -8.58 -13.68
CA ARG A 211 -11.57 -8.63 -15.14
C ARG A 211 -10.95 -9.86 -15.85
N PHE A 212 -10.38 -10.80 -15.10
CA PHE A 212 -9.70 -11.93 -15.71
C PHE A 212 -10.65 -13.11 -15.88
N GLU A 213 -10.73 -13.64 -17.10
CA GLU A 213 -11.34 -14.95 -17.36
C GLU A 213 -10.36 -16.05 -16.97
N LEU A 214 -10.59 -16.66 -15.81
CA LEU A 214 -9.72 -17.68 -15.26
C LEU A 214 -10.34 -19.06 -15.48
N ARG A 215 -9.52 -20.00 -15.95
CA ARG A 215 -9.93 -21.40 -16.06
C ARG A 215 -9.86 -22.07 -14.69
N ALA A 216 -10.94 -22.73 -14.28
CA ALA A 216 -10.96 -23.51 -13.05
C ALA A 216 -9.90 -24.62 -13.10
N PRO A 217 -9.16 -24.87 -11.99
CA PRO A 217 -8.20 -25.95 -11.91
C PRO A 217 -8.90 -27.31 -11.99
N ASN A 218 -8.20 -28.32 -12.47
CA ASN A 218 -8.71 -29.68 -12.47
C ASN A 218 -8.86 -30.25 -11.05
N ALA A 219 -9.54 -31.40 -10.89
CA ALA A 219 -9.84 -32.00 -9.59
C ALA A 219 -8.56 -32.33 -8.77
N ARG A 220 -7.47 -32.76 -9.43
CA ARG A 220 -6.19 -33.06 -8.76
C ARG A 220 -5.54 -31.81 -8.18
N ASP A 221 -5.53 -30.74 -8.93
CA ASP A 221 -4.94 -29.45 -8.50
C ASP A 221 -5.77 -28.81 -7.42
N ARG A 222 -7.12 -28.88 -7.49
CA ARG A 222 -8.01 -28.45 -6.39
C ARG A 222 -7.75 -29.22 -5.10
N ALA A 223 -7.64 -30.56 -5.17
CA ALA A 223 -7.34 -31.39 -4.00
C ALA A 223 -5.96 -31.04 -3.39
N ARG A 224 -4.96 -30.76 -4.24
CA ARG A 224 -3.63 -30.31 -3.78
C ARG A 224 -3.69 -28.94 -3.10
N LEU A 225 -4.45 -28.00 -3.66
CA LEU A 225 -4.68 -26.69 -3.10
C LEU A 225 -5.39 -26.80 -1.74
N GLY A 226 -6.49 -27.55 -1.66
CA GLY A 226 -7.25 -27.78 -0.43
C GLY A 226 -6.36 -28.25 0.73
N ARG A 227 -5.47 -29.23 0.49
CA ARG A 227 -4.52 -29.69 1.51
C ARG A 227 -3.54 -28.60 2.01
N ARG A 228 -3.18 -27.65 1.15
CA ARG A 228 -2.33 -26.53 1.56
C ARG A 228 -3.09 -25.48 2.37
N LEU A 229 -4.34 -25.21 2.03
CA LEU A 229 -5.19 -24.24 2.71
C LEU A 229 -5.65 -24.71 4.10
N THR A 230 -5.85 -26.03 4.31
CA THR A 230 -6.33 -26.60 5.57
C THR A 230 -5.24 -26.91 6.60
N GLY A 231 -3.96 -26.91 6.20
CA GLY A 231 -2.81 -27.30 7.04
C GLY A 231 -2.19 -26.15 7.85
N GLN A 232 -2.86 -25.01 8.01
CA GLN A 232 -2.26 -23.86 8.68
C GLN A 232 -2.66 -23.75 10.16
N ALA A 233 -1.63 -23.58 11.01
CA ALA A 233 -1.81 -22.99 12.32
C ALA A 233 -2.21 -21.50 12.19
N ALA A 234 -2.92 -20.97 13.18
CA ALA A 234 -3.25 -19.55 13.25
C ALA A 234 -1.93 -18.75 13.45
N ASP A 235 -1.28 -18.39 12.35
CA ASP A 235 -0.08 -17.58 12.36
C ASP A 235 -0.45 -16.09 12.36
N LEU A 236 0.39 -15.27 12.98
CA LEU A 236 0.31 -13.81 12.85
C LEU A 236 0.54 -13.43 11.38
N ASN A 237 -0.39 -12.68 10.83
CA ASN A 237 -0.41 -12.26 9.42
C ASN A 237 -0.76 -10.78 9.32
N THR A 238 -0.68 -10.22 8.13
CA THR A 238 -0.97 -8.80 7.94
C THR A 238 -0.96 -8.50 6.46
N THR A 239 -2.00 -7.87 5.94
CA THR A 239 -1.96 -7.27 4.61
C THR A 239 -1.80 -5.76 4.76
N ILE A 240 -0.76 -5.21 4.18
CA ILE A 240 -0.48 -3.78 4.22
C ILE A 240 -0.47 -3.20 2.81
N GLY A 241 -0.92 -1.95 2.66
CA GLY A 241 -1.01 -1.36 1.33
C GLY A 241 -0.93 0.14 1.32
N VAL A 242 -0.80 0.66 0.10
CA VAL A 242 -0.90 2.08 -0.22
C VAL A 242 -1.88 2.23 -1.36
N VAL A 243 -2.87 3.09 -1.20
CA VAL A 243 -3.73 3.58 -2.27
C VAL A 243 -3.40 5.04 -2.54
N ALA A 244 -3.21 5.39 -3.80
CA ALA A 244 -2.82 6.74 -4.21
C ALA A 244 -3.74 7.30 -5.28
N THR A 245 -3.90 8.61 -5.31
CA THR A 245 -4.62 9.32 -6.38
C THR A 245 -3.86 10.57 -6.80
N SER A 246 -4.02 10.95 -8.07
CA SER A 246 -3.55 12.23 -8.59
C SER A 246 -4.46 13.41 -8.18
N ALA A 247 -5.67 13.14 -7.69
CA ALA A 247 -6.59 14.18 -7.24
C ALA A 247 -6.05 14.98 -6.04
N ALA A 248 -6.34 16.26 -5.99
CA ALA A 248 -6.14 17.11 -4.81
C ALA A 248 -7.24 16.82 -3.77
N LEU A 249 -6.89 16.06 -2.73
CA LEU A 249 -7.79 15.69 -1.64
C LEU A 249 -7.28 16.22 -0.30
N SER A 250 -8.20 16.58 0.59
CA SER A 250 -7.89 16.88 1.99
C SER A 250 -7.50 15.60 2.76
N LYS A 251 -6.82 15.74 3.91
CA LYS A 251 -6.49 14.60 4.80
C LYS A 251 -7.72 13.77 5.17
N THR A 252 -8.86 14.41 5.41
CA THR A 252 -10.12 13.72 5.72
C THR A 252 -10.58 12.84 4.55
N GLU A 253 -10.51 13.37 3.33
CA GLU A 253 -10.90 12.64 2.12
C GLU A 253 -9.92 11.51 1.81
N VAL A 254 -8.62 11.72 2.00
CA VAL A 254 -7.58 10.68 1.84
C VAL A 254 -7.72 9.58 2.91
N SER A 255 -8.03 9.95 4.16
CA SER A 255 -8.31 8.97 5.22
C SER A 255 -9.54 8.13 4.88
N LYS A 256 -10.60 8.76 4.32
CA LYS A 256 -11.78 8.04 3.83
C LYS A 256 -11.45 7.14 2.65
N MET A 257 -10.56 7.56 1.74
CA MET A 257 -10.09 6.72 0.62
C MET A 257 -9.34 5.48 1.15
N ALA A 258 -8.44 5.64 2.11
CA ALA A 258 -7.74 4.52 2.74
C ALA A 258 -8.72 3.57 3.46
N ASP A 259 -9.77 4.11 4.09
CA ASP A 259 -10.80 3.32 4.76
C ASP A 259 -11.62 2.47 3.77
N VAL A 260 -12.07 3.05 2.67
CA VAL A 260 -12.86 2.35 1.63
C VAL A 260 -12.00 1.32 0.87
N ALA A 261 -10.71 1.54 0.71
CA ALA A 261 -9.82 0.59 0.04
C ALA A 261 -9.75 -0.78 0.76
N HIS A 262 -10.03 -0.84 2.06
CA HIS A 262 -10.18 -2.12 2.79
C HIS A 262 -11.35 -2.98 2.28
N ASP A 263 -12.36 -2.40 1.65
CA ASP A 263 -13.47 -3.18 1.08
C ASP A 263 -12.98 -4.02 -0.11
N GLY A 264 -12.02 -3.51 -0.89
CA GLY A 264 -11.32 -4.28 -1.93
C GLY A 264 -10.54 -5.45 -1.35
N MET A 265 -9.79 -5.20 -0.27
CA MET A 265 -9.07 -6.25 0.44
C MET A 265 -10.03 -7.34 0.94
N ALA A 266 -11.17 -6.97 1.55
CA ALA A 266 -12.16 -7.92 2.08
C ALA A 266 -12.88 -8.72 0.99
N ARG A 267 -12.97 -8.20 -0.24
CA ARG A 267 -13.47 -8.95 -1.40
C ARG A 267 -12.46 -10.00 -1.87
N ALA A 268 -11.18 -9.64 -1.87
CA ALA A 268 -10.10 -10.46 -2.42
C ALA A 268 -9.52 -11.49 -1.44
N ILE A 269 -9.69 -11.30 -0.13
CA ILE A 269 -9.10 -12.13 0.94
C ILE A 269 -10.17 -12.50 1.96
N ARG A 270 -10.33 -13.80 2.27
CA ARG A 270 -11.36 -14.27 3.22
C ARG A 270 -10.80 -15.30 4.19
N PRO A 271 -10.95 -15.07 5.53
CA PRO A 271 -11.36 -13.82 6.17
C PRO A 271 -10.27 -12.73 6.06
N ALA A 272 -10.66 -11.46 6.22
CA ALA A 272 -9.77 -10.32 6.41
C ALA A 272 -10.03 -9.68 7.79
N HIS A 273 -9.09 -8.85 8.24
CA HIS A 273 -9.22 -8.02 9.44
C HIS A 273 -9.47 -8.81 10.74
N SER A 274 -8.89 -10.02 10.82
CA SER A 274 -8.97 -10.83 12.05
C SER A 274 -8.11 -10.24 13.18
N MET A 275 -8.25 -10.78 14.38
CA MET A 275 -7.40 -10.42 15.52
C MET A 275 -5.91 -10.78 15.32
N PHE A 276 -5.60 -11.65 14.36
CA PHE A 276 -4.25 -12.07 14.02
C PHE A 276 -3.67 -11.31 12.83
N ASP A 277 -4.49 -10.47 12.17
CA ASP A 277 -4.05 -9.60 11.07
C ASP A 277 -3.71 -8.20 11.60
N GLY A 278 -2.75 -7.54 10.97
CA GLY A 278 -2.39 -6.15 11.25
C GLY A 278 -2.73 -5.22 10.09
N ASP A 279 -3.84 -5.51 9.40
CA ASP A 279 -4.23 -4.91 8.13
C ASP A 279 -4.27 -3.37 8.19
N THR A 280 -3.44 -2.75 7.36
CA THR A 280 -3.24 -1.31 7.34
C THR A 280 -3.14 -0.81 5.90
N ILE A 281 -3.91 0.21 5.56
CA ILE A 281 -3.83 0.90 4.25
C ILE A 281 -3.51 2.37 4.48
N PHE A 282 -2.45 2.85 3.82
CA PHE A 282 -2.13 4.26 3.72
C PHE A 282 -2.77 4.86 2.47
N GLY A 283 -3.27 6.08 2.58
CA GLY A 283 -3.76 6.88 1.48
C GLY A 283 -2.76 7.97 1.12
N LEU A 284 -2.61 8.28 -0.17
CA LEU A 284 -1.79 9.37 -0.68
C LEU A 284 -2.56 10.13 -1.76
N ALA A 285 -2.58 11.47 -1.69
CA ALA A 285 -3.06 12.32 -2.77
C ALA A 285 -1.93 13.25 -3.21
N THR A 286 -1.50 13.14 -4.48
CA THR A 286 -0.38 13.95 -5.02
C THR A 286 -0.82 15.35 -5.40
N GLY A 287 -2.11 15.56 -5.67
CA GLY A 287 -2.67 16.88 -5.95
C GLY A 287 -2.35 17.43 -7.34
N ASP A 288 -1.90 16.57 -8.27
CA ASP A 288 -1.59 16.99 -9.64
C ASP A 288 -2.84 17.36 -10.43
N ASP A 289 -3.99 16.77 -10.06
CA ASP A 289 -5.30 17.03 -10.66
C ASP A 289 -6.20 17.75 -9.64
N ASP A 290 -6.38 19.06 -9.78
CA ASP A 290 -7.31 19.80 -8.91
C ASP A 290 -8.75 19.52 -9.32
N ILE A 291 -9.46 18.73 -8.51
CA ILE A 291 -10.89 18.47 -8.69
C ILE A 291 -11.76 19.71 -8.42
N GLY A 292 -11.15 20.80 -7.93
CA GLY A 292 -11.76 22.13 -7.78
C GLY A 292 -11.66 23.00 -9.03
N ASP A 293 -10.79 22.69 -10.01
CA ASP A 293 -10.66 23.41 -11.29
C ASP A 293 -11.82 23.14 -12.27
N LEU A 294 -12.79 22.33 -11.85
CA LEU A 294 -14.03 22.16 -12.58
C LEU A 294 -14.79 23.52 -12.66
N PRO A 295 -15.52 23.78 -13.76
CA PRO A 295 -16.32 25.00 -13.91
C PRO A 295 -17.18 25.30 -12.68
N PRO A 296 -17.43 26.57 -12.33
CA PRO A 296 -18.17 26.97 -11.12
C PRO A 296 -19.48 26.23 -10.91
N ALA A 297 -20.20 25.90 -11.99
CA ALA A 297 -21.43 25.10 -11.93
C ALA A 297 -21.21 23.66 -11.39
N MET A 298 -19.99 23.15 -11.41
CA MET A 298 -19.60 21.81 -10.96
C MET A 298 -18.85 21.82 -9.63
N GLN A 299 -18.57 23.00 -9.07
CA GLN A 299 -17.89 23.16 -7.78
C GLN A 299 -18.85 23.08 -6.58
N SER A 300 -20.13 22.79 -6.81
CA SER A 300 -21.07 22.61 -5.70
C SER A 300 -20.62 21.44 -4.80
N THR A 301 -20.90 21.52 -3.52
CA THR A 301 -20.60 20.45 -2.55
C THR A 301 -21.10 19.09 -3.03
N ALA A 302 -22.29 19.03 -3.63
CA ALA A 302 -22.86 17.79 -4.15
C ALA A 302 -22.07 17.24 -5.36
N SER A 303 -21.51 18.10 -6.21
CA SER A 303 -20.67 17.67 -7.35
C SER A 303 -19.33 17.15 -6.87
N ARG A 304 -18.67 17.85 -5.92
CA ARG A 304 -17.45 17.40 -5.28
C ARG A 304 -17.63 16.02 -4.62
N GLN A 305 -18.72 15.83 -3.89
CA GLN A 305 -19.02 14.53 -3.26
C GLN A 305 -19.25 13.40 -4.27
N ARG A 306 -19.94 13.68 -5.40
CA ARG A 306 -20.09 12.69 -6.48
C ARG A 306 -18.75 12.29 -7.07
N ASN A 307 -17.89 13.26 -7.37
CA ASN A 307 -16.54 13.01 -7.90
C ASN A 307 -15.68 12.23 -6.90
N LEU A 308 -15.71 12.61 -5.62
CA LEU A 308 -15.04 11.87 -4.56
C LEU A 308 -15.53 10.42 -4.49
N ASN A 309 -16.83 10.15 -4.55
CA ASN A 309 -17.35 8.79 -4.52
C ASN A 309 -16.84 7.92 -5.69
N LEU A 310 -16.61 8.49 -6.87
CA LEU A 310 -16.02 7.76 -7.99
C LEU A 310 -14.56 7.37 -7.67
N ILE A 311 -13.78 8.27 -7.05
CA ILE A 311 -12.41 8.01 -6.60
C ILE A 311 -12.40 6.94 -5.51
N LEU A 312 -13.29 7.05 -4.50
CA LEU A 312 -13.39 6.07 -3.41
C LEU A 312 -13.75 4.67 -3.94
N ARG A 313 -14.70 4.58 -4.87
CA ARG A 313 -15.03 3.31 -5.53
C ARG A 313 -13.82 2.74 -6.26
N ALA A 314 -13.13 3.56 -7.05
CA ALA A 314 -11.94 3.13 -7.75
C ALA A 314 -10.84 2.65 -6.79
N ALA A 315 -10.68 3.28 -5.63
CA ALA A 315 -9.73 2.86 -4.59
C ALA A 315 -10.03 1.46 -4.03
N ALA A 316 -11.32 1.09 -3.94
CA ALA A 316 -11.72 -0.26 -3.52
C ALA A 316 -11.61 -1.28 -4.66
N ASP A 317 -11.72 -0.86 -5.92
CA ASP A 317 -11.72 -1.74 -7.10
C ASP A 317 -10.31 -1.95 -7.69
N THR A 318 -9.34 -1.11 -7.31
CA THR A 318 -7.94 -1.18 -7.75
C THR A 318 -7.09 -2.06 -6.85
#